data_2ff8ac933ed212ca3269b6d1f8228e83
#
_entry.id   2ff8ac933ed212ca3269b6d1f8228e83
#
_cell.length_a   1.000
_cell.length_b   1.000
_cell.length_c   1.000
_cell.angle_alpha   90.00
_cell.angle_beta   90.00
_cell.angle_gamma   90.00
#
_symmetry.space_group_name_H-M   'P 1'
#
loop_
_entity.id
_entity.type
_entity.pdbx_description
1 polymer ?
#
loop_
_entity_poly.entity_id
_entity_poly.type
_entity_poly.pdbx_seq_one_letter_code
_entity_poly.pdbx_strand_id
1 'polypeptide(L)'
;MALENSPSLKEFEDGIPQNLSDPSKKKNRIRKILLALAALLIIFVGFSFLQSSAAELLAGKGSLSGLVLDDKGQPFQGYIFILGTELESQTDAEGHFLIENVPAGARILIIANDHAGYEFPTLVEAGKTIDIGQLQFI
;
A
#
# COMPACT_ATOMS: atom_id res chain seq x y z
N MET A 1 -23.32 74.12 -16.10
CA MET A 1 -22.17 73.69 -16.80
C MET A 1 -21.74 72.32 -16.32
N ALA A 2 -21.90 71.40 -17.18
CA ALA A 2 -21.66 69.96 -16.86
C ALA A 2 -20.21 69.59 -16.57
N LEU A 3 -19.25 70.47 -16.89
CA LEU A 3 -17.83 70.22 -16.75
C LEU A 3 -17.28 70.43 -15.32
N GLU A 4 -18.03 71.18 -14.48
CA GLU A 4 -17.62 71.42 -13.10
C GLU A 4 -17.91 70.26 -12.16
N ASN A 5 -18.77 69.34 -12.56
CA ASN A 5 -19.13 68.14 -11.80
C ASN A 5 -18.38 66.89 -12.27
N SER A 6 -17.47 67.04 -13.24
CA SER A 6 -16.62 65.89 -13.59
C SER A 6 -15.65 65.65 -12.44
N PRO A 7 -15.47 64.37 -12.04
CA PRO A 7 -14.51 64.03 -10.99
C PRO A 7 -13.10 64.45 -11.42
N SER A 8 -12.42 65.17 -10.53
CA SER A 8 -11.05 65.61 -10.79
C SER A 8 -10.14 64.38 -10.96
N LEU A 9 -9.14 64.53 -11.80
CA LEU A 9 -8.13 63.46 -11.98
C LEU A 9 -7.46 63.05 -10.67
N LYS A 10 -7.51 63.92 -9.66
CA LYS A 10 -7.00 63.61 -8.33
C LYS A 10 -7.85 62.55 -7.60
N GLU A 11 -9.13 62.52 -7.86
CA GLU A 11 -9.98 61.43 -7.34
C GLU A 11 -9.66 60.11 -7.96
N PHE A 12 -9.14 60.09 -9.18
CA PHE A 12 -8.68 58.87 -9.83
C PHE A 12 -7.27 58.47 -9.41
N GLU A 13 -6.45 59.38 -8.95
CA GLU A 13 -5.14 59.02 -8.39
C GLU A 13 -5.27 58.29 -7.04
N ASP A 14 -6.23 58.69 -6.24
CA ASP A 14 -6.53 58.05 -4.97
C ASP A 14 -7.63 56.98 -5.08
N GLY A 15 -8.33 56.97 -6.19
CA GLY A 15 -9.58 56.25 -6.35
C GLY A 15 -9.54 55.04 -7.24
N ILE A 16 -8.39 54.57 -7.66
CA ILE A 16 -8.27 53.21 -8.13
C ILE A 16 -8.63 52.32 -6.95
N PRO A 17 -9.73 51.57 -7.06
CA PRO A 17 -10.24 50.88 -5.90
C PRO A 17 -9.15 50.06 -5.28
N GLN A 18 -8.82 50.40 -4.06
CA GLN A 18 -7.84 49.67 -3.24
C GLN A 18 -8.27 48.23 -2.98
N ASN A 19 -9.38 47.85 -3.57
CA ASN A 19 -9.82 46.48 -3.70
C ASN A 19 -9.06 45.64 -4.75
N LEU A 20 -8.15 46.24 -5.48
CA LEU A 20 -7.10 45.48 -6.10
C LEU A 20 -6.24 44.95 -4.98
N SER A 21 -6.67 43.83 -4.50
CA SER A 21 -5.92 43.02 -3.52
C SER A 21 -4.45 43.13 -3.84
N ASP A 22 -3.70 43.63 -2.91
CA ASP A 22 -2.26 43.75 -2.95
C ASP A 22 -1.69 42.47 -3.59
N PRO A 23 -1.05 42.54 -4.77
CA PRO A 23 -0.61 41.37 -5.47
C PRO A 23 0.35 40.52 -4.64
N SER A 24 0.99 41.10 -3.64
CA SER A 24 1.82 40.39 -2.68
C SER A 24 1.02 39.50 -1.74
N LYS A 25 -0.13 39.97 -1.27
CA LYS A 25 -1.04 39.20 -0.41
C LYS A 25 -1.69 38.05 -1.17
N LYS A 26 -2.06 38.25 -2.42
CA LYS A 26 -2.60 37.22 -3.30
C LYS A 26 -1.56 36.15 -3.61
N LYS A 27 -0.34 36.57 -3.88
CA LYS A 27 0.80 35.69 -4.15
C LYS A 27 1.12 34.82 -2.92
N ASN A 28 1.09 35.40 -1.73
CA ASN A 28 1.32 34.66 -0.50
C ASN A 28 0.19 33.69 -0.16
N ARG A 29 -1.07 34.04 -0.44
CA ARG A 29 -2.21 33.11 -0.32
C ARG A 29 -2.06 31.92 -1.26
N ILE A 30 -1.76 32.19 -2.51
CA ILE A 30 -1.55 31.14 -3.53
C ILE A 30 -0.41 30.23 -3.11
N ARG A 31 0.71 30.78 -2.62
CA ARG A 31 1.82 30.01 -2.08
C ARG A 31 1.42 29.09 -0.94
N LYS A 32 0.65 29.60 0.02
CA LYS A 32 0.16 28.82 1.15
C LYS A 32 -0.78 27.69 0.70
N ILE A 33 -1.66 27.98 -0.25
CA ILE A 33 -2.56 26.96 -0.83
C ILE A 33 -1.78 25.91 -1.58
N LEU A 34 -0.79 26.29 -2.38
CA LEU A 34 0.07 25.34 -3.10
C LEU A 34 0.89 24.48 -2.16
N LEU A 35 1.43 25.05 -1.08
CA LEU A 35 2.16 24.28 -0.06
C LEU A 35 1.24 23.30 0.67
N ALA A 36 0.02 23.71 1.00
CA ALA A 36 -0.97 22.85 1.62
C ALA A 36 -1.38 21.70 0.70
N LEU A 37 -1.59 21.97 -0.59
CA LEU A 37 -1.89 20.94 -1.59
C LEU A 37 -0.70 19.99 -1.79
N ALA A 38 0.51 20.50 -1.85
CA ALA A 38 1.72 19.68 -1.96
C ALA A 38 1.89 18.77 -0.74
N ALA A 39 1.68 19.30 0.48
CA ALA A 39 1.72 18.52 1.70
C ALA A 39 0.65 17.42 1.71
N LEU A 40 -0.58 17.74 1.28
CA LEU A 40 -1.67 16.78 1.17
C LEU A 40 -1.35 15.67 0.16
N LEU A 41 -0.77 16.04 -0.99
CA LEU A 41 -0.32 15.08 -2.01
C LEU A 41 0.75 14.13 -1.46
N ILE A 42 1.74 14.65 -0.74
CA ILE A 42 2.79 13.85 -0.12
C ILE A 42 2.21 12.86 0.88
N ILE A 43 1.27 13.30 1.72
CA ILE A 43 0.58 12.44 2.69
C ILE A 43 -0.20 11.35 1.95
N PHE A 44 -0.93 11.70 0.90
CA PHE A 44 -1.74 10.76 0.13
C PHE A 44 -0.89 9.71 -0.60
N VAL A 45 0.20 10.16 -1.25
CA VAL A 45 1.16 9.27 -1.91
C VAL A 45 1.85 8.36 -0.89
N GLY A 46 2.27 8.91 0.26
CA GLY A 46 2.87 8.13 1.34
C GLY A 46 1.90 7.07 1.89
N PHE A 47 0.65 7.42 2.08
CA PHE A 47 -0.38 6.49 2.53
C PHE A 47 -0.67 5.39 1.50
N SER A 48 -0.75 5.75 0.22
CA SER A 48 -0.90 4.79 -0.88
C SER A 48 0.31 3.86 -1.01
N PHE A 49 1.52 4.39 -0.77
CA PHE A 49 2.75 3.60 -0.77
C PHE A 49 2.75 2.55 0.34
N LEU A 50 2.28 2.89 1.54
CA LEU A 50 2.18 1.95 2.66
C LEU A 50 1.17 0.82 2.39
N GLN A 51 0.17 1.07 1.56
CA GLN A 51 -0.81 0.05 1.15
C GLN A 51 -0.41 -0.71 -0.11
N SER A 52 0.66 -0.31 -0.77
CA SER A 52 1.10 -0.92 -2.02
C SER A 52 2.10 -2.05 -1.81
N SER A 53 2.22 -2.91 -2.81
CA SER A 53 3.22 -3.98 -2.88
C SER A 53 4.67 -3.48 -2.72
N ALA A 54 4.92 -2.19 -2.92
CA ALA A 54 6.23 -1.61 -2.73
C ALA A 54 6.64 -1.57 -1.25
N ALA A 55 5.69 -1.40 -0.33
CA ALA A 55 5.95 -1.50 1.11
C ALA A 55 6.36 -2.92 1.50
N GLU A 56 5.84 -3.94 0.83
CA GLU A 56 6.22 -5.33 1.05
C GLU A 56 7.68 -5.61 0.65
N LEU A 57 8.16 -4.97 -0.40
CA LEU A 57 9.57 -5.07 -0.82
C LEU A 57 10.52 -4.47 0.23
N LEU A 58 10.09 -3.43 0.92
CA LEU A 58 10.87 -2.80 1.99
C LEU A 58 10.80 -3.58 3.31
N ALA A 59 9.72 -4.29 3.54
CA ALA A 59 9.54 -5.11 4.76
C ALA A 59 10.44 -6.35 4.78
N GLY A 60 11.03 -6.72 3.63
CA GLY A 60 11.88 -7.90 3.51
C GLY A 60 11.10 -9.17 3.19
N LYS A 61 11.81 -10.27 3.13
CA LYS A 61 11.28 -11.58 2.76
C LYS A 61 11.73 -12.64 3.74
N GLY A 62 10.87 -13.60 3.99
CA GLY A 62 11.15 -14.78 4.78
C GLY A 62 10.85 -16.07 4.02
N SER A 63 10.86 -17.17 4.73
CA SER A 63 10.52 -18.49 4.18
C SER A 63 9.50 -19.17 5.08
N LEU A 64 8.68 -20.02 4.51
CA LEU A 64 7.74 -20.87 5.21
C LEU A 64 8.04 -22.34 4.93
N SER A 65 8.00 -23.14 5.98
CA SER A 65 8.14 -24.60 5.88
C SER A 65 7.07 -25.29 6.72
N GLY A 66 6.79 -26.52 6.42
CA GLY A 66 5.84 -27.31 7.20
C GLY A 66 5.62 -28.69 6.61
N LEU A 67 4.79 -29.45 7.29
CA LEU A 67 4.35 -30.78 6.89
C LEU A 67 2.83 -30.76 6.69
N VAL A 68 2.37 -31.25 5.56
CA VAL A 68 0.96 -31.35 5.24
C VAL A 68 0.53 -32.81 5.15
N LEU A 69 -0.50 -33.15 5.89
CA LEU A 69 -1.11 -34.48 5.89
C LEU A 69 -2.56 -34.38 5.38
N ASP A 70 -3.02 -35.43 4.74
CA ASP A 70 -4.40 -35.58 4.33
C ASP A 70 -5.34 -35.90 5.52
N ASP A 71 -6.61 -36.10 5.25
CA ASP A 71 -7.63 -36.47 6.25
C ASP A 71 -7.37 -37.84 6.90
N LYS A 72 -6.55 -38.67 6.27
CA LYS A 72 -6.15 -40.00 6.76
C LYS A 72 -4.82 -40.02 7.49
N GLY A 73 -4.18 -38.85 7.63
CA GLY A 73 -2.85 -38.74 8.24
C GLY A 73 -1.70 -39.16 7.33
N GLN A 74 -1.94 -39.29 6.04
CA GLN A 74 -0.92 -39.61 5.05
C GLN A 74 -0.32 -38.33 4.44
N PRO A 75 0.92 -38.40 3.90
CA PRO A 75 1.54 -37.26 3.24
C PRO A 75 0.65 -36.70 2.13
N PHE A 76 0.33 -35.42 2.22
CA PHE A 76 -0.43 -34.72 1.21
C PHE A 76 0.49 -34.37 0.04
N GLN A 77 0.05 -34.67 -1.16
CA GLN A 77 0.75 -34.28 -2.40
C GLN A 77 -0.07 -33.21 -3.12
N GLY A 78 0.52 -32.03 -3.29
CA GLY A 78 -0.14 -30.92 -3.94
C GLY A 78 0.77 -29.69 -4.01
N TYR A 79 0.13 -28.58 -4.25
CA TYR A 79 0.80 -27.30 -4.45
C TYR A 79 0.53 -26.36 -3.28
N ILE A 80 1.52 -25.56 -3.00
CA ILE A 80 1.47 -24.52 -1.97
C ILE A 80 1.63 -23.18 -2.65
N PHE A 81 0.72 -22.27 -2.38
CA PHE A 81 0.72 -20.91 -2.93
C PHE A 81 0.65 -19.88 -1.81
N ILE A 82 1.18 -18.70 -2.07
CA ILE A 82 0.95 -17.54 -1.23
C ILE A 82 -0.03 -16.61 -1.93
N LEU A 83 -1.17 -16.36 -1.32
CA LEU A 83 -2.23 -15.51 -1.88
C LEU A 83 -1.69 -14.10 -2.16
N GLY A 84 -2.01 -13.58 -3.35
CA GLY A 84 -1.55 -12.27 -3.78
C GLY A 84 -0.13 -12.22 -4.32
N THR A 85 0.53 -13.35 -4.46
CA THR A 85 1.87 -13.48 -5.08
C THR A 85 1.85 -14.55 -6.16
N GLU A 86 2.93 -14.61 -6.94
CA GLU A 86 3.17 -15.68 -7.92
C GLU A 86 4.03 -16.82 -7.33
N LEU A 87 4.24 -16.80 -6.02
CA LEU A 87 5.06 -17.81 -5.34
C LEU A 87 4.31 -19.12 -5.21
N GLU A 88 4.96 -20.18 -5.64
CA GLU A 88 4.42 -21.53 -5.59
C GLU A 88 5.51 -22.51 -5.18
N SER A 89 5.12 -23.55 -4.48
CA SER A 89 5.97 -24.68 -4.12
C SER A 89 5.14 -25.96 -4.20
N GLN A 90 5.81 -27.08 -4.19
CA GLN A 90 5.17 -28.39 -4.21
C GLN A 90 5.59 -29.18 -2.97
N THR A 91 4.68 -29.95 -2.41
CA THR A 91 5.03 -30.89 -1.34
C THR A 91 5.84 -32.04 -1.90
N ASP A 92 6.76 -32.55 -1.08
CA ASP A 92 7.54 -33.73 -1.43
C ASP A 92 6.75 -35.04 -1.14
N ALA A 93 7.38 -36.16 -1.35
CA ALA A 93 6.78 -37.49 -1.14
C ALA A 93 6.36 -37.74 0.32
N GLU A 94 6.93 -36.99 1.27
CA GLU A 94 6.68 -37.08 2.70
C GLU A 94 5.68 -36.01 3.20
N GLY A 95 5.24 -35.13 2.30
CA GLY A 95 4.30 -34.04 2.62
C GLY A 95 4.96 -32.76 3.13
N HIS A 96 6.28 -32.68 3.14
CA HIS A 96 7.00 -31.47 3.50
C HIS A 96 7.00 -30.46 2.37
N PHE A 97 7.00 -29.19 2.73
CA PHE A 97 7.16 -28.09 1.79
C PHE A 97 8.11 -27.03 2.32
N LEU A 98 8.72 -26.31 1.41
CA LEU A 98 9.49 -25.10 1.68
C LEU A 98 9.15 -24.08 0.59
N ILE A 99 8.74 -22.90 0.99
CA ILE A 99 8.50 -21.79 0.08
C ILE A 99 9.35 -20.60 0.53
N GLU A 100 10.19 -20.11 -0.37
CA GLU A 100 11.17 -19.06 -0.10
C GLU A 100 10.72 -17.73 -0.70
N ASN A 101 11.37 -16.66 -0.30
CA ASN A 101 11.11 -15.30 -0.80
C ASN A 101 9.68 -14.81 -0.56
N VAL A 102 9.06 -15.25 0.51
CA VAL A 102 7.71 -14.81 0.89
C VAL A 102 7.79 -13.42 1.50
N PRO A 103 7.03 -12.44 0.99
CA PRO A 103 6.99 -11.10 1.59
C PRO A 103 6.61 -11.18 3.07
N ALA A 104 7.33 -10.45 3.92
CA ALA A 104 7.05 -10.39 5.34
C ALA A 104 5.68 -9.79 5.63
N GLY A 105 5.10 -10.16 6.76
CA GLY A 105 3.79 -9.73 7.22
C GLY A 105 2.76 -10.85 7.26
N ALA A 106 1.50 -10.49 7.46
CA ALA A 106 0.39 -11.44 7.45
C ALA A 106 0.14 -11.93 6.02
N ARG A 107 0.19 -13.27 5.85
CA ARG A 107 0.00 -13.92 4.55
C ARG A 107 -0.99 -15.06 4.68
N ILE A 108 -1.61 -15.39 3.57
CA ILE A 108 -2.50 -16.54 3.47
C ILE A 108 -1.80 -17.59 2.61
N LEU A 109 -1.52 -18.72 3.23
CA LEU A 109 -0.99 -19.91 2.57
C LEU A 109 -2.15 -20.70 1.99
N ILE A 110 -2.09 -21.03 0.73
CA ILE A 110 -3.08 -21.86 0.05
C ILE A 110 -2.44 -23.21 -0.22
N ILE A 111 -3.08 -24.25 0.25
CA ILE A 111 -2.67 -25.64 0.04
C ILE A 111 -3.73 -26.28 -0.85
N ALA A 112 -3.36 -26.71 -2.03
CA ALA A 112 -4.32 -27.21 -3.01
C ALA A 112 -3.82 -28.45 -3.74
N ASN A 113 -4.78 -29.30 -4.10
CA ASN A 113 -4.61 -30.37 -5.07
C ASN A 113 -5.76 -30.32 -6.09
N ASP A 114 -5.84 -31.30 -6.97
CA ASP A 114 -6.88 -31.39 -8.00
C ASP A 114 -8.32 -31.45 -7.47
N HIS A 115 -8.50 -31.70 -6.19
CA HIS A 115 -9.81 -31.96 -5.59
C HIS A 115 -10.20 -30.95 -4.52
N ALA A 116 -9.24 -30.32 -3.85
CA ALA A 116 -9.50 -29.45 -2.70
C ALA A 116 -8.45 -28.38 -2.54
N GLY A 117 -8.83 -27.24 -1.96
CA GLY A 117 -7.96 -26.15 -1.57
C GLY A 117 -8.29 -25.68 -0.18
N TYR A 118 -7.28 -25.37 0.60
CA TYR A 118 -7.42 -24.88 1.98
C TYR A 118 -6.59 -23.62 2.16
N GLU A 119 -7.12 -22.69 2.92
CA GLU A 119 -6.46 -21.45 3.29
C GLU A 119 -5.94 -21.53 4.72
N PHE A 120 -4.71 -21.13 4.91
CA PHE A 120 -4.08 -21.09 6.22
C PHE A 120 -3.41 -19.73 6.43
N PRO A 121 -3.95 -18.89 7.33
CA PRO A 121 -3.34 -17.61 7.66
C PRO A 121 -2.05 -17.83 8.45
N THR A 122 -1.01 -17.11 8.08
CA THR A 122 0.30 -17.19 8.72
C THR A 122 0.98 -15.84 8.79
N LEU A 123 1.96 -15.71 9.67
CA LEU A 123 2.79 -14.53 9.79
C LEU A 123 4.21 -14.86 9.35
N VAL A 124 4.71 -14.08 8.39
CA VAL A 124 6.07 -14.23 7.87
C VAL A 124 6.96 -13.14 8.45
N GLU A 125 8.09 -13.55 9.01
CA GLU A 125 9.12 -12.64 9.50
C GLU A 125 10.29 -12.56 8.53
N ALA A 126 10.74 -11.34 8.26
CA ALA A 126 11.87 -11.10 7.36
C ALA A 126 13.16 -11.76 7.87
N GLY A 127 13.87 -12.42 6.96
CA GLY A 127 15.14 -13.08 7.25
C GLY A 127 15.03 -14.37 8.05
N LYS A 128 13.81 -14.86 8.30
CA LYS A 128 13.57 -16.09 9.06
C LYS A 128 12.84 -17.13 8.25
N THR A 129 13.07 -18.40 8.57
CA THR A 129 12.25 -19.52 8.12
C THR A 129 11.26 -19.85 9.22
N ILE A 130 9.97 -19.69 8.93
CA ILE A 130 8.89 -19.98 9.87
C ILE A 130 8.42 -21.40 9.61
N ASP A 131 8.59 -22.27 10.60
CA ASP A 131 8.01 -23.61 10.57
C ASP A 131 6.60 -23.54 11.13
N ILE A 132 5.61 -23.76 10.27
CA ILE A 132 4.19 -23.77 10.65
C ILE A 132 3.76 -25.10 11.27
N GLY A 133 4.67 -26.06 11.37
CA GLY A 133 4.39 -27.35 11.96
C GLY A 133 3.62 -28.29 11.03
N GLN A 134 2.81 -29.13 11.64
CA GLN A 134 2.01 -30.12 10.94
C GLN A 134 0.60 -29.59 10.70
N LEU A 135 0.20 -29.56 9.45
CA LEU A 135 -1.17 -29.27 9.03
C LEU A 135 -1.86 -30.57 8.60
N GLN A 136 -3.02 -30.82 9.13
CA GLN A 136 -3.82 -31.98 8.75
C GLN A 136 -5.22 -31.50 8.35
N PHE A 137 -5.68 -31.97 7.21
CA PHE A 137 -7.06 -31.76 6.78
C PHE A 137 -8.02 -32.63 7.56
N ILE A 138 -9.14 -32.04 7.88
CA ILE A 138 -10.22 -32.72 8.60
C ILE A 138 -11.40 -32.91 7.67
#